data_425555a8f1b0238ff10345e8610c4f6f
#
_entry.id   425555a8f1b0238ff10345e8610c4f6f
#
_cell.length_a   1.000
_cell.length_b   1.000
_cell.length_c   1.000
_cell.angle_alpha   90.00
_cell.angle_beta   90.00
_cell.angle_gamma   90.00
#
_symmetry.space_group_name_H-M   'P 1'
#
loop_
_entity.id
_entity.type
_entity.pdbx_description
1 polymer ?
#
loop_
_entity_poly.entity_id
_entity_poly.type
_entity_poly.pdbx_seq_one_letter_code
_entity_poly.pdbx_strand_id
1 'polypeptide(L)'
;DIQNRRVIGCDLNPLSIFIVRNMIKKADDTSDLEECFASLREYIESLTNDYMYFELDGRRYDMSWAEMALTVRCPKCGRPSTLTNDLKIKNGKYHCLNKYCELSKEGEIDIASCERTEPQYIFLVSSINKNRIIKPFEEDDMIRFKAHMKFLKKQIVDNRINIPRDLIPMDWDRQFEDGLAKKGI
;
A
#
# COMPACT_ATOMS: atom_id res chain seq x y z
N ASP A 1 -19.19 35.94 -13.06
CA ASP A 1 -18.75 35.51 -14.39
C ASP A 1 -17.25 35.41 -14.44
N ILE A 2 -16.72 34.17 -14.42
CA ILE A 2 -15.29 33.86 -14.31
C ILE A 2 -14.61 33.85 -15.69
N GLN A 3 -15.37 34.04 -16.76
CA GLN A 3 -14.98 33.73 -18.14
C GLN A 3 -13.89 34.62 -18.73
N ASN A 4 -13.51 35.71 -18.11
CA ASN A 4 -12.49 36.62 -18.65
C ASN A 4 -11.29 36.87 -17.73
N ARG A 5 -11.09 36.05 -16.72
CA ARG A 5 -9.92 36.19 -15.84
C ARG A 5 -8.76 35.33 -16.33
N ARG A 6 -7.63 35.96 -16.50
CA ARG A 6 -6.36 35.25 -16.73
C ARG A 6 -5.74 34.93 -15.36
N VAL A 7 -5.44 33.66 -15.13
CA VAL A 7 -4.80 33.19 -13.90
C VAL A 7 -3.42 32.64 -14.27
N ILE A 8 -2.40 33.06 -13.54
CA ILE A 8 -1.04 32.52 -13.64
C ILE A 8 -0.82 31.71 -12.36
N GLY A 9 -0.61 30.42 -12.51
CA GLY A 9 -0.23 29.52 -11.42
C GLY A 9 1.26 29.19 -11.53
N CYS A 10 1.97 29.24 -10.41
CA CYS A 10 3.38 28.83 -10.32
C CYS A 10 3.51 27.78 -9.21
N ASP A 11 4.24 26.71 -9.49
CA ASP A 11 4.63 25.72 -8.51
C ASP A 11 6.03 25.21 -8.86
N LEU A 12 6.84 24.91 -7.84
CA LEU A 12 8.16 24.29 -8.03
C LEU A 12 8.07 22.80 -8.37
N ASN A 13 6.93 22.18 -8.07
CA ASN A 13 6.69 20.77 -8.37
C ASN A 13 6.07 20.62 -9.77
N PRO A 14 6.79 20.02 -10.74
CA PRO A 14 6.25 19.80 -12.08
C PRO A 14 4.97 18.95 -12.11
N LEU A 15 4.80 18.03 -11.14
CA LEU A 15 3.61 17.22 -11.03
C LEU A 15 2.39 18.06 -10.65
N SER A 16 2.53 19.04 -9.75
CA SER A 16 1.45 19.97 -9.40
C SER A 16 1.01 20.76 -10.63
N ILE A 17 1.96 21.27 -11.42
CA ILE A 17 1.67 21.99 -12.67
C ILE A 17 0.97 21.09 -13.67
N PHE A 18 1.43 19.84 -13.82
CA PHE A 18 0.79 18.86 -14.70
C PHE A 18 -0.66 18.58 -14.28
N ILE A 19 -0.91 18.33 -12.99
CA ILE A 19 -2.25 18.08 -12.44
C ILE A 19 -3.16 19.27 -12.71
N VAL A 20 -2.76 20.48 -12.30
CA VAL A 20 -3.56 21.71 -12.48
C VAL A 20 -3.85 21.96 -13.96
N ARG A 21 -2.84 21.83 -14.84
CA ARG A 21 -3.00 22.01 -16.28
C ARG A 21 -4.05 21.05 -16.88
N ASN A 22 -4.08 19.81 -16.43
CA ASN A 22 -5.08 18.84 -16.90
C ASN A 22 -6.46 19.08 -16.29
N MET A 23 -6.54 19.56 -15.04
CA MET A 23 -7.82 19.89 -14.39
C MET A 23 -8.54 21.08 -15.03
N ILE A 24 -7.78 22.09 -15.51
CA ILE A 24 -8.36 23.28 -16.14
C ILE A 24 -8.58 23.11 -17.66
N LYS A 25 -7.99 22.09 -18.25
CA LYS A 25 -8.19 21.79 -19.67
C LYS A 25 -9.60 21.25 -19.86
N LYS A 26 -10.43 22.00 -20.54
CA LYS A 26 -11.76 21.51 -20.92
C LYS A 26 -11.58 20.39 -21.95
N ALA A 27 -12.08 19.20 -21.65
CA ALA A 27 -12.24 18.15 -22.62
C ALA A 27 -13.56 18.42 -23.38
N ASP A 28 -13.46 18.66 -24.66
CA ASP A 28 -14.65 18.91 -25.51
C ASP A 28 -15.37 17.58 -25.80
N ASP A 29 -14.62 16.47 -25.78
CA ASP A 29 -15.13 15.11 -25.92
C ASP A 29 -14.37 14.19 -24.96
N THR A 30 -15.09 13.36 -24.22
CA THR A 30 -14.55 12.38 -23.24
C THR A 30 -14.69 10.94 -23.73
N SER A 31 -15.29 10.70 -24.90
CA SER A 31 -15.57 9.36 -25.42
C SER A 31 -14.28 8.51 -25.54
N ASP A 32 -13.23 9.09 -26.10
CA ASP A 32 -11.93 8.41 -26.25
C ASP A 32 -11.31 8.06 -24.89
N LEU A 33 -11.48 8.94 -23.89
CA LEU A 33 -11.02 8.67 -22.53
C LEU A 33 -11.81 7.55 -21.88
N GLU A 34 -13.13 7.53 -22.05
CA GLU A 34 -13.99 6.47 -21.51
C GLU A 34 -13.65 5.12 -22.12
N GLU A 35 -13.40 5.07 -23.42
CA GLU A 35 -12.95 3.86 -24.12
C GLU A 35 -11.58 3.40 -23.62
N CYS A 36 -10.62 4.31 -23.49
CA CYS A 36 -9.30 4.01 -22.93
C CYS A 36 -9.40 3.47 -21.49
N PHE A 37 -10.24 4.07 -20.65
CA PHE A 37 -10.46 3.58 -19.28
C PHE A 37 -11.13 2.22 -19.23
N ALA A 38 -12.10 1.95 -20.12
CA ALA A 38 -12.74 0.64 -20.23
C ALA A 38 -11.71 -0.43 -20.61
N SER A 39 -10.92 -0.17 -21.65
CA SER A 39 -9.86 -1.08 -22.11
C SER A 39 -8.79 -1.32 -21.04
N LEU A 40 -8.37 -0.28 -20.33
CA LEU A 40 -7.42 -0.38 -19.23
C LEU A 40 -8.00 -1.21 -18.06
N ARG A 41 -9.26 -1.00 -17.74
CA ARG A 41 -9.96 -1.79 -16.70
C ARG A 41 -9.99 -3.27 -17.08
N GLU A 42 -10.45 -3.61 -18.28
CA GLU A 42 -10.47 -4.99 -18.76
C GLU A 42 -9.07 -5.63 -18.70
N TYR A 43 -8.06 -4.90 -19.14
CA TYR A 43 -6.69 -5.38 -19.07
C TYR A 43 -6.22 -5.65 -17.64
N ILE A 44 -6.46 -4.72 -16.70
CA ILE A 44 -6.10 -4.91 -15.28
C ILE A 44 -6.88 -6.09 -14.69
N GLU A 45 -8.18 -6.18 -14.93
CA GLU A 45 -9.03 -7.27 -14.45
C GLU A 45 -8.52 -8.62 -14.99
N SER A 46 -8.11 -8.70 -16.24
CA SER A 46 -7.52 -9.91 -16.82
C SER A 46 -6.23 -10.37 -16.13
N LEU A 47 -5.47 -9.44 -15.56
CA LEU A 47 -4.24 -9.73 -14.83
C LEU A 47 -4.48 -10.07 -13.35
N THR A 48 -5.57 -9.61 -12.76
CA THR A 48 -5.75 -9.60 -11.31
C THR A 48 -6.89 -10.49 -10.81
N ASN A 49 -7.90 -10.78 -11.62
CA ASN A 49 -9.11 -11.49 -11.20
C ASN A 49 -8.86 -12.85 -10.53
N ASP A 50 -7.84 -13.57 -10.97
CA ASP A 50 -7.50 -14.88 -10.41
C ASP A 50 -6.75 -14.80 -9.07
N TYR A 51 -6.39 -13.59 -8.63
CA TYR A 51 -5.53 -13.39 -7.46
C TYR A 51 -6.07 -12.36 -6.47
N MET A 52 -6.75 -11.33 -6.95
CA MET A 52 -7.22 -10.20 -6.13
C MET A 52 -8.61 -10.46 -5.56
N TYR A 53 -8.75 -11.59 -4.88
CA TYR A 53 -9.98 -11.96 -4.17
C TYR A 53 -9.65 -12.72 -2.89
N PHE A 54 -10.66 -12.90 -2.06
CA PHE A 54 -10.63 -13.85 -0.95
C PHE A 54 -11.99 -14.54 -0.80
N GLU A 55 -11.99 -15.67 -0.12
CA GLU A 55 -13.20 -16.38 0.22
C GLU A 55 -13.46 -16.29 1.72
N LEU A 56 -14.70 -16.02 2.08
CA LEU A 56 -15.19 -15.99 3.45
C LEU A 56 -16.59 -16.59 3.48
N ASP A 57 -16.79 -17.59 4.34
CA ASP A 57 -18.07 -18.32 4.50
C ASP A 57 -18.63 -18.86 3.16
N GLY A 58 -17.75 -19.40 2.31
CA GLY A 58 -18.09 -19.97 1.01
C GLY A 58 -18.48 -18.95 -0.06
N ARG A 59 -18.23 -17.66 0.19
CA ARG A 59 -18.47 -16.59 -0.78
C ARG A 59 -17.16 -15.94 -1.19
N ARG A 60 -17.05 -15.63 -2.48
CA ARG A 60 -15.92 -14.88 -3.06
C ARG A 60 -16.19 -13.40 -2.97
N TYR A 61 -15.15 -12.66 -2.57
CA TYR A 61 -15.15 -11.19 -2.47
C TYR A 61 -13.92 -10.64 -3.18
N ASP A 62 -14.13 -9.64 -4.02
CA ASP A 62 -13.03 -8.93 -4.66
C ASP A 62 -12.26 -8.14 -3.59
N MET A 63 -10.94 -8.29 -3.58
CA MET A 63 -10.09 -7.65 -2.60
C MET A 63 -9.84 -6.20 -2.98
N SER A 64 -10.21 -5.28 -2.11
CA SER A 64 -9.92 -3.86 -2.29
C SER A 64 -8.50 -3.52 -1.82
N TRP A 65 -8.05 -4.09 -0.70
CA TRP A 65 -6.67 -3.99 -0.19
C TRP A 65 -6.34 -5.10 0.79
N ALA A 66 -5.04 -5.30 1.00
CA ALA A 66 -4.52 -6.11 2.09
C ALA A 66 -3.87 -5.20 3.13
N GLU A 67 -4.18 -5.39 4.41
CA GLU A 67 -3.57 -4.66 5.50
C GLU A 67 -2.31 -5.37 5.98
N MET A 68 -1.22 -4.61 6.11
CA MET A 68 0.06 -5.11 6.58
C MET A 68 0.42 -4.45 7.89
N ALA A 69 0.97 -5.22 8.82
CA ALA A 69 1.53 -4.71 10.05
C ALA A 69 3.06 -4.77 10.03
N LEU A 70 3.68 -3.74 10.57
CA LEU A 70 5.11 -3.73 10.82
C LEU A 70 5.46 -4.84 11.80
N THR A 71 6.55 -5.55 11.54
CA THR A 71 7.08 -6.56 12.44
C THR A 71 8.48 -6.14 12.89
N VAL A 72 8.74 -6.25 14.17
CA VAL A 72 10.02 -5.93 14.79
C VAL A 72 10.53 -7.11 15.60
N ARG A 73 11.84 -7.20 15.77
CA ARG A 73 12.44 -8.17 16.68
C ARG A 73 12.33 -7.65 18.10
N CYS A 74 11.65 -8.40 18.96
CA CYS A 74 11.52 -8.04 20.37
C CYS A 74 12.90 -7.97 21.04
N PRO A 75 13.28 -6.87 21.70
CA PRO A 75 14.59 -6.72 22.32
C PRO A 75 14.82 -7.67 23.50
N LYS A 76 13.74 -8.18 24.11
CA LYS A 76 13.85 -9.06 25.29
C LYS A 76 13.91 -10.54 24.90
N CYS A 77 12.98 -11.01 24.04
CA CYS A 77 12.91 -12.45 23.71
C CYS A 77 13.49 -12.79 22.33
N GLY A 78 13.93 -11.81 21.55
CA GLY A 78 14.52 -11.99 20.21
C GLY A 78 13.52 -12.45 19.11
N ARG A 79 12.26 -12.74 19.45
CA ARG A 79 11.26 -13.21 18.50
C ARG A 79 10.65 -12.08 17.68
N PRO A 80 10.28 -12.33 16.43
CA PRO A 80 9.48 -11.37 15.66
C PRO A 80 8.16 -11.08 16.39
N SER A 81 7.79 -9.80 16.45
CA SER A 81 6.54 -9.33 17.03
C SER A 81 5.85 -8.43 16.02
N THR A 82 4.72 -8.89 15.47
CA THR A 82 3.89 -8.13 14.55
C THR A 82 3.06 -7.11 15.35
N LEU A 83 3.14 -5.84 14.96
CA LEU A 83 2.60 -4.73 15.73
C LEU A 83 1.16 -4.43 15.30
N THR A 84 0.23 -5.10 15.95
CA THR A 84 -1.21 -4.93 15.74
C THR A 84 -1.81 -3.93 16.73
N ASN A 85 -3.00 -3.40 16.44
CA ASN A 85 -3.63 -2.39 17.27
C ASN A 85 -3.98 -2.86 18.68
N ASP A 86 -4.27 -4.14 18.85
CA ASP A 86 -4.52 -4.77 20.15
C ASP A 86 -3.28 -4.85 21.06
N LEU A 87 -2.09 -4.82 20.47
CA LEU A 87 -0.82 -4.76 21.22
C LEU A 87 -0.35 -3.33 21.50
N LYS A 88 -1.03 -2.33 20.93
CA LYS A 88 -0.61 -0.93 21.01
C LYS A 88 -0.92 -0.35 22.40
N ILE A 89 0.12 0.21 23.05
CA ILE A 89 0.00 0.91 24.33
C ILE A 89 -0.21 2.42 24.07
N LYS A 90 0.70 3.02 23.30
CA LYS A 90 0.70 4.44 22.89
C LYS A 90 1.50 4.60 21.61
N ASN A 91 1.62 5.82 21.09
CA ASN A 91 2.37 6.07 19.86
C ASN A 91 3.81 5.54 19.95
N GLY A 92 4.17 4.65 19.03
CA GLY A 92 5.49 4.02 18.97
C GLY A 92 5.78 2.96 20.04
N LYS A 93 4.82 2.63 20.89
CA LYS A 93 4.97 1.69 22.00
C LYS A 93 3.96 0.54 21.90
N TYR A 94 4.44 -0.71 22.04
CA TYR A 94 3.63 -1.91 21.87
C TYR A 94 4.03 -2.97 22.90
N HIS A 95 3.11 -3.86 23.22
CA HIS A 95 3.42 -5.10 23.91
C HIS A 95 4.06 -6.12 22.97
N CYS A 96 4.80 -7.06 23.53
CA CYS A 96 5.32 -8.19 22.75
C CYS A 96 4.19 -9.19 22.44
N LEU A 97 4.11 -9.64 21.19
CA LEU A 97 3.15 -10.66 20.76
C LEU A 97 3.36 -12.01 21.46
N ASN A 98 4.60 -12.31 21.85
CA ASN A 98 4.90 -13.56 22.58
C ASN A 98 4.43 -13.47 24.02
N LYS A 99 3.32 -14.12 24.35
CA LYS A 99 2.70 -14.12 25.69
C LYS A 99 3.60 -14.64 26.83
N TYR A 100 4.70 -15.31 26.53
CA TYR A 100 5.70 -15.76 27.52
C TYR A 100 6.84 -14.78 27.70
N CYS A 101 6.83 -13.66 26.99
CA CYS A 101 7.80 -12.60 27.16
C CYS A 101 7.38 -11.64 28.28
N GLU A 102 8.34 -11.17 29.07
CA GLU A 102 8.10 -10.14 30.10
C GLU A 102 7.42 -8.89 29.52
N LEU A 103 7.79 -8.51 28.28
CA LEU A 103 7.21 -7.35 27.60
C LEU A 103 5.80 -7.60 27.02
N SER A 104 5.19 -8.74 27.28
CA SER A 104 3.83 -9.03 26.80
C SER A 104 2.75 -8.41 27.69
N LYS A 105 3.03 -8.16 28.96
CA LYS A 105 2.08 -7.63 29.96
C LYS A 105 2.59 -6.36 30.65
N GLU A 106 3.85 -6.35 31.08
CA GLU A 106 4.42 -5.33 31.95
C GLU A 106 5.57 -4.55 31.31
N GLY A 107 5.63 -4.50 30.01
CA GLY A 107 6.70 -3.79 29.32
C GLY A 107 6.28 -3.26 27.98
N GLU A 108 7.16 -2.48 27.40
CA GLU A 108 6.90 -1.88 26.08
C GLU A 108 8.07 -2.13 25.12
N ILE A 109 7.72 -2.40 23.88
CA ILE A 109 8.64 -2.38 22.74
C ILE A 109 8.58 -0.98 22.15
N ASP A 110 9.70 -0.28 22.14
CA ASP A 110 9.84 0.99 21.41
C ASP A 110 10.30 0.70 19.99
N ILE A 111 9.44 0.99 19.01
CA ILE A 111 9.71 0.72 17.59
C ILE A 111 11.00 1.40 17.12
N ALA A 112 11.28 2.61 17.63
CA ALA A 112 12.44 3.39 17.19
C ALA A 112 13.78 2.71 17.55
N SER A 113 13.79 1.84 18.56
CA SER A 113 14.98 1.14 19.04
C SER A 113 15.10 -0.31 18.57
N CYS A 114 14.12 -0.81 17.81
CA CYS A 114 14.06 -2.21 17.43
C CYS A 114 14.51 -2.45 15.99
N GLU A 115 15.16 -3.60 15.78
CA GLU A 115 15.41 -4.13 14.45
C GLU A 115 14.07 -4.45 13.75
N ARG A 116 13.87 -3.90 12.57
CA ARG A 116 12.70 -4.19 11.72
C ARG A 116 12.92 -5.48 10.97
N THR A 117 11.85 -6.26 10.86
CA THR A 117 11.81 -7.46 10.05
C THR A 117 10.77 -7.29 8.93
N GLU A 118 10.60 -8.30 8.10
CA GLU A 118 9.61 -8.25 7.03
C GLU A 118 8.19 -8.02 7.61
N PRO A 119 7.42 -7.06 7.06
CA PRO A 119 6.06 -6.83 7.49
C PRO A 119 5.18 -8.06 7.20
N GLN A 120 4.16 -8.26 8.02
CA GLN A 120 3.23 -9.37 7.90
C GLN A 120 1.86 -8.87 7.45
N TYR A 121 1.23 -9.58 6.53
CA TYR A 121 -0.19 -9.37 6.22
C TYR A 121 -1.04 -9.80 7.40
N ILE A 122 -2.04 -9.00 7.73
CA ILE A 122 -2.93 -9.27 8.88
C ILE A 122 -4.39 -9.44 8.47
N PHE A 123 -4.87 -8.66 7.49
CA PHE A 123 -6.24 -8.73 7.02
C PHE A 123 -6.32 -8.54 5.50
N LEU A 124 -7.34 -9.18 4.91
CA LEU A 124 -7.83 -8.89 3.57
C LEU A 124 -9.15 -8.15 3.69
N VAL A 125 -9.33 -7.11 2.89
CA VAL A 125 -10.50 -6.24 2.98
C VAL A 125 -11.15 -6.08 1.61
N SER A 126 -12.45 -6.31 1.56
CA SER A 126 -13.33 -5.94 0.45
C SER A 126 -14.21 -4.78 0.86
N SER A 127 -14.38 -3.80 -0.01
CA SER A 127 -15.24 -2.64 0.23
C SER A 127 -16.38 -2.63 -0.78
N ILE A 128 -17.59 -2.97 -0.33
CA ILE A 128 -18.79 -3.04 -1.16
C ILE A 128 -19.83 -2.08 -0.59
N ASN A 129 -20.26 -1.10 -1.36
CA ASN A 129 -21.34 -0.16 -0.99
C ASN A 129 -21.13 0.48 0.40
N LYS A 130 -19.92 0.96 0.70
CA LYS A 130 -19.49 1.52 1.99
C LYS A 130 -19.41 0.50 3.15
N ASN A 131 -19.76 -0.75 2.92
CA ASN A 131 -19.56 -1.81 3.89
C ASN A 131 -18.18 -2.44 3.69
N ARG A 132 -17.51 -2.78 4.79
CA ARG A 132 -16.23 -3.47 4.77
C ARG A 132 -16.43 -4.91 5.20
N ILE A 133 -15.93 -5.83 4.39
CA ILE A 133 -15.85 -7.24 4.72
C ILE A 133 -14.37 -7.50 4.98
N ILE A 134 -14.06 -8.01 6.16
CA ILE A 134 -12.68 -8.19 6.63
C ILE A 134 -12.48 -9.67 6.92
N LYS A 135 -11.43 -10.24 6.33
CA LYS A 135 -10.97 -11.61 6.58
C LYS A 135 -9.58 -11.58 7.20
N PRO A 136 -9.30 -12.29 8.29
CA PRO A 136 -7.94 -12.52 8.74
C PRO A 136 -7.10 -13.15 7.63
N PHE A 137 -5.83 -12.75 7.52
CA PHE A 137 -4.93 -13.30 6.53
C PHE A 137 -4.45 -14.68 6.95
N GLU A 138 -4.55 -15.65 6.07
CA GLU A 138 -4.28 -17.05 6.31
C GLU A 138 -3.19 -17.59 5.38
N GLU A 139 -2.76 -18.84 5.62
CA GLU A 139 -1.69 -19.48 4.84
C GLU A 139 -2.07 -19.67 3.37
N ASP A 140 -3.30 -20.02 3.09
CA ASP A 140 -3.83 -20.17 1.72
C ASP A 140 -3.78 -18.85 0.95
N ASP A 141 -4.04 -17.73 1.62
CA ASP A 141 -3.89 -16.41 1.03
C ASP A 141 -2.43 -16.12 0.68
N MET A 142 -1.49 -16.53 1.52
CA MET A 142 -0.06 -16.40 1.26
C MET A 142 0.38 -17.20 0.03
N ILE A 143 -0.14 -18.42 -0.14
CA ILE A 143 0.15 -19.26 -1.32
C ILE A 143 -0.32 -18.55 -2.57
N ARG A 144 -1.55 -18.02 -2.58
CA ARG A 144 -2.11 -17.26 -3.69
C ARG A 144 -1.32 -15.99 -3.99
N PHE A 145 -0.93 -15.23 -2.97
CA PHE A 145 -0.11 -14.02 -3.14
C PHE A 145 1.26 -14.33 -3.73
N LYS A 146 1.92 -15.42 -3.29
CA LYS A 146 3.19 -15.84 -3.87
C LYS A 146 3.04 -16.26 -5.34
N ALA A 147 1.96 -16.95 -5.69
CA ALA A 147 1.65 -17.31 -7.07
C ALA A 147 1.45 -16.06 -7.94
N HIS A 148 0.68 -15.09 -7.43
CA HIS A 148 0.48 -13.80 -8.11
C HIS A 148 1.79 -13.02 -8.30
N MET A 149 2.61 -12.93 -7.27
CA MET A 149 3.91 -12.26 -7.38
C MET A 149 4.84 -12.93 -8.40
N LYS A 150 4.80 -14.26 -8.48
CA LYS A 150 5.55 -15.01 -9.50
C LYS A 150 5.03 -14.71 -10.91
N PHE A 151 3.71 -14.66 -11.08
CA PHE A 151 3.08 -14.28 -12.34
C PHE A 151 3.46 -12.86 -12.76
N LEU A 152 3.32 -11.87 -11.88
CA LEU A 152 3.69 -10.48 -12.16
C LEU A 152 5.17 -10.33 -12.53
N LYS A 153 6.07 -10.99 -11.81
CA LYS A 153 7.51 -10.99 -12.14
C LYS A 153 7.75 -11.52 -13.55
N LYS A 154 7.03 -12.57 -13.96
CA LYS A 154 7.13 -13.08 -15.33
C LYS A 154 6.63 -12.07 -16.35
N GLN A 155 5.48 -11.38 -16.10
CA GLN A 155 4.97 -10.35 -16.99
C GLN A 155 5.96 -9.18 -17.17
N ILE A 156 6.66 -8.81 -16.10
CA ILE A 156 7.70 -7.77 -16.14
C ILE A 156 8.90 -8.23 -16.97
N VAL A 157 9.36 -9.46 -16.76
CA VAL A 157 10.49 -10.02 -17.54
C VAL A 157 10.15 -10.14 -19.02
N ASP A 158 8.93 -10.54 -19.33
CA ASP A 158 8.44 -10.67 -20.71
C ASP A 158 8.11 -9.29 -21.35
N ASN A 159 8.42 -8.18 -20.68
CA ASN A 159 8.12 -6.79 -21.09
C ASN A 159 6.62 -6.52 -21.37
N ARG A 160 5.73 -7.31 -20.79
CA ARG A 160 4.28 -7.09 -20.88
C ARG A 160 3.79 -6.02 -19.90
N ILE A 161 4.54 -5.82 -18.81
CA ILE A 161 4.33 -4.73 -17.86
C ILE A 161 5.61 -3.91 -17.83
N ASN A 162 5.52 -2.64 -18.20
CA ASN A 162 6.64 -1.72 -18.13
C ASN A 162 6.64 -1.00 -16.78
N ILE A 163 7.62 -1.30 -15.95
CA ILE A 163 7.85 -0.57 -14.70
C ILE A 163 8.89 0.51 -14.99
N PRO A 164 8.59 1.79 -14.70
CA PRO A 164 9.59 2.85 -14.78
C PRO A 164 10.81 2.48 -13.93
N ARG A 165 11.99 2.50 -14.55
CA ARG A 165 13.27 2.18 -13.89
C ARG A 165 14.12 3.42 -13.64
N ASP A 166 13.61 4.57 -13.96
CA ASP A 166 14.29 5.82 -13.73
C ASP A 166 14.48 6.01 -12.22
N LEU A 167 15.73 6.15 -11.82
CA LEU A 167 16.05 6.47 -10.44
C LEU A 167 15.51 7.86 -10.15
N ILE A 168 14.81 8.01 -9.04
CA ILE A 168 14.50 9.33 -8.50
C ILE A 168 15.86 9.96 -8.16
N PRO A 169 16.21 11.14 -8.74
CA PRO A 169 17.48 11.77 -8.46
C PRO A 169 17.64 11.98 -6.95
N MET A 170 18.73 11.44 -6.39
CA MET A 170 19.01 11.51 -4.95
C MET A 170 19.18 12.94 -4.44
N ASP A 171 19.49 13.87 -5.34
CA ASP A 171 19.65 15.30 -5.01
C ASP A 171 18.32 16.05 -4.87
N TRP A 172 17.21 15.37 -5.09
CA TRP A 172 15.94 16.06 -5.24
C TRP A 172 15.32 16.52 -3.93
N ASP A 173 15.68 15.91 -2.81
CA ASP A 173 15.25 16.43 -1.52
C ASP A 173 16.00 15.82 -0.33
N ARG A 174 17.04 16.49 0.17
CA ARG A 174 17.62 16.17 1.47
C ARG A 174 16.57 16.17 2.59
N GLN A 175 15.50 16.98 2.47
CA GLN A 175 14.40 16.99 3.42
C GLN A 175 13.56 15.72 3.30
N PHE A 176 13.48 15.13 2.12
CA PHE A 176 12.77 13.85 1.93
C PHE A 176 13.57 12.69 2.53
N GLU A 177 14.88 12.63 2.33
CA GLU A 177 15.75 11.64 2.98
C GLU A 177 15.73 11.79 4.50
N ASP A 178 15.88 13.01 5.01
CA ASP A 178 15.77 13.30 6.44
C ASP A 178 14.36 12.98 6.99
N GLY A 179 13.33 13.22 6.20
CA GLY A 179 11.94 12.90 6.54
C GLY A 179 11.68 11.40 6.58
N LEU A 180 12.22 10.63 5.64
CA LEU A 180 12.13 9.17 5.59
C LEU A 180 12.98 8.56 6.70
N ALA A 181 14.21 9.02 6.91
CA ALA A 181 15.08 8.57 7.99
C ALA A 181 14.45 8.82 9.37
N LYS A 182 13.84 10.00 9.60
CA LYS A 182 13.11 10.32 10.83
C LYS A 182 11.85 9.50 11.03
N LYS A 183 11.17 9.09 9.93
CA LYS A 183 10.00 8.20 9.98
C LYS A 183 10.39 6.73 9.98
N GLY A 184 11.68 6.43 9.82
CA GLY A 184 12.22 5.08 9.80
C GLY A 184 11.71 4.23 8.64
N ILE A 185 11.49 4.84 7.50
CA ILE A 185 11.17 4.19 6.22
C ILE A 185 12.44 4.01 5.41
#